data_8ef8e430e7b4ba73b3562883974458d0
#
_entry.id   8ef8e430e7b4ba73b3562883974458d0
#
_cell.length_a   1.000
_cell.length_b   1.000
_cell.length_c   1.000
_cell.angle_alpha   90.00
_cell.angle_beta   90.00
_cell.angle_gamma   90.00
#
_symmetry.space_group_name_H-M   'P 1'
#
loop_
_entity.id
_entity.type
_entity.pdbx_description
1 polymer ?
#
loop_
_entity_poly.entity_id
_entity_poly.type
_entity_poly.pdbx_seq_one_letter_code
_entity_poly.pdbx_strand_id
1 'polypeptide(L)'
;MDNLILLPKKQELEELSTQLGFSRTLFLETDAVIIEAKTKKELLLKTNRAVSKKLLTLYKPPTEDLLRFALEKTPISMVLGIEHIHPKESTHFVRGGLDQVLCKIAAEKEKTIAFPFSNILNSPQRSKLLARMMFNIKLCKKYKVKVFFSNFSMEQMEMRSARDLLSFWNVLGGAGKGCLEIQKQS
;
A
#
# COMPACT_ATOMS: atom_id res chain seq x y z
N MET A 1 15.54 -4.03 -0.71
CA MET A 1 14.18 -3.71 -0.23
C MET A 1 13.97 -2.21 -0.35
N ASP A 2 12.87 -1.83 -0.96
CA ASP A 2 12.51 -0.41 -1.08
C ASP A 2 11.72 0.04 0.15
N ASN A 3 11.90 1.29 0.54
CA ASN A 3 11.13 1.96 1.58
C ASN A 3 10.25 3.05 0.97
N LEU A 4 9.10 3.29 1.58
CA LEU A 4 8.25 4.43 1.28
C LEU A 4 7.89 5.13 2.58
N ILE A 5 8.17 6.43 2.62
CA ILE A 5 7.97 7.30 3.77
C ILE A 5 6.98 8.40 3.38
N LEU A 6 5.99 8.64 4.22
CA LEU A 6 4.96 9.66 4.02
C LEU A 6 5.41 11.02 4.60
N LEU A 7 6.70 11.31 4.48
CA LEU A 7 7.31 12.57 4.88
C LEU A 7 8.01 13.21 3.67
N PRO A 8 8.16 14.52 3.66
CA PRO A 8 8.98 15.21 2.68
C PRO A 8 10.43 14.73 2.74
N LYS A 9 11.13 14.75 1.59
CA LYS A 9 12.53 14.34 1.51
C LYS A 9 13.41 15.25 2.39
N LYS A 10 14.18 14.62 3.31
CA LYS A 10 15.23 15.24 4.12
C LYS A 10 16.44 14.32 4.11
N GLN A 11 17.63 14.91 4.10
CA GLN A 11 18.88 14.15 4.08
C GLN A 11 19.00 13.21 5.29
N GLU A 12 18.64 13.67 6.49
CA GLU A 12 18.65 12.86 7.72
C GLU A 12 17.80 11.59 7.61
N LEU A 13 16.62 11.70 6.97
CA LEU A 13 15.73 10.55 6.77
C LEU A 13 16.26 9.57 5.71
N GLU A 14 16.96 10.07 4.70
CA GLU A 14 17.60 9.25 3.67
C GLU A 14 18.79 8.48 4.26
N GLU A 15 19.62 9.13 5.06
CA GLU A 15 20.72 8.52 5.80
C GLU A 15 20.23 7.47 6.79
N LEU A 16 19.21 7.80 7.61
CA LEU A 16 18.60 6.85 8.52
C LEU A 16 18.02 5.64 7.79
N SER A 17 17.34 5.85 6.68
CA SER A 17 16.78 4.75 5.88
C SER A 17 17.87 3.82 5.35
N THR A 18 19.01 4.37 4.94
CA THR A 18 20.18 3.59 4.51
C THR A 18 20.77 2.79 5.69
N GLN A 19 20.90 3.40 6.87
CA GLN A 19 21.35 2.69 8.09
C GLN A 19 20.38 1.57 8.50
N LEU A 20 19.08 1.75 8.26
CA LEU A 20 18.04 0.72 8.49
C LEU A 20 18.05 -0.38 7.42
N GLY A 21 18.96 -0.34 6.44
CA GLY A 21 19.20 -1.40 5.46
C GLY A 21 18.29 -1.36 4.22
N PHE A 22 17.71 -0.22 3.90
CA PHE A 22 16.94 -0.06 2.66
C PHE A 22 17.85 0.28 1.47
N SER A 23 17.53 -0.32 0.31
CA SER A 23 18.28 -0.07 -0.93
C SER A 23 17.88 1.24 -1.60
N ARG A 24 16.62 1.63 -1.45
CA ARG A 24 16.04 2.85 -1.99
C ARG A 24 14.91 3.33 -1.09
N THR A 25 14.80 4.65 -0.91
CA THR A 25 13.70 5.27 -0.19
C THR A 25 12.98 6.26 -1.09
N LEU A 26 11.66 6.15 -1.10
CA LEU A 26 10.75 7.07 -1.77
C LEU A 26 10.09 7.96 -0.74
N PHE A 27 9.98 9.23 -1.08
CA PHE A 27 9.44 10.27 -0.21
C PHE A 27 8.15 10.85 -0.78
N LEU A 28 7.25 11.25 0.11
CA LEU A 28 6.05 11.98 -0.28
C LEU A 28 6.43 13.31 -0.97
N GLU A 29 5.61 13.76 -1.91
CA GLU A 29 5.76 14.98 -2.71
C GLU A 29 6.90 14.97 -3.72
N THR A 30 8.01 14.29 -3.44
CA THR A 30 9.16 14.19 -4.34
C THR A 30 9.01 13.01 -5.31
N ASP A 31 8.72 11.83 -4.79
CA ASP A 31 8.68 10.58 -5.56
C ASP A 31 7.26 10.01 -5.64
N ALA A 32 6.44 10.28 -4.63
CA ALA A 32 5.11 9.74 -4.49
C ALA A 32 4.09 10.81 -4.07
N VAL A 33 2.82 10.58 -4.38
CA VAL A 33 1.71 11.44 -3.97
C VAL A 33 0.51 10.61 -3.52
N ILE A 34 -0.12 11.03 -2.42
CA ILE A 34 -1.39 10.46 -1.98
C ILE A 34 -2.52 11.20 -2.69
N ILE A 35 -3.34 10.45 -3.40
CA ILE A 35 -4.52 10.97 -4.06
C ILE A 35 -5.70 10.92 -3.09
N GLU A 36 -6.21 12.07 -2.72
CA GLU A 36 -7.46 12.19 -1.98
C GLU A 36 -8.59 12.52 -2.94
N ALA A 37 -9.56 11.62 -3.06
CA ALA A 37 -10.71 11.80 -3.93
C ALA A 37 -11.94 11.12 -3.35
N LYS A 38 -13.07 11.82 -3.39
CA LYS A 38 -14.39 11.33 -2.96
C LYS A 38 -15.30 10.95 -4.11
N THR A 39 -14.93 11.33 -5.33
CA THR A 39 -15.69 11.04 -6.55
C THR A 39 -14.80 10.44 -7.63
N LYS A 40 -15.41 9.66 -8.54
CA LYS A 40 -14.71 9.03 -9.68
C LYS A 40 -14.04 10.08 -10.60
N LYS A 41 -14.71 11.20 -10.85
CA LYS A 41 -14.20 12.28 -11.69
C LYS A 41 -12.97 12.94 -11.07
N GLU A 42 -13.04 13.23 -9.78
CA GLU A 42 -11.93 13.82 -9.04
C GLU A 42 -10.73 12.89 -9.00
N LEU A 43 -10.96 11.59 -8.74
CA LEU A 43 -9.92 10.57 -8.73
C LEU A 43 -9.17 10.52 -10.06
N LEU A 44 -9.90 10.46 -11.17
CA LEU A 44 -9.30 10.39 -12.50
C LEU A 44 -8.48 11.65 -12.83
N LEU A 45 -9.01 12.85 -12.54
CA LEU A 45 -8.31 14.11 -12.79
C LEU A 45 -7.00 14.22 -11.98
N LYS A 46 -7.08 13.94 -10.67
CA LYS A 46 -5.90 14.03 -9.78
C LYS A 46 -4.84 12.98 -10.15
N THR A 47 -5.27 11.76 -10.47
CA THR A 47 -4.36 10.69 -10.86
C THR A 47 -3.64 11.04 -12.16
N ASN A 48 -4.34 11.50 -13.20
CA ASN A 48 -3.73 11.87 -14.47
C ASN A 48 -2.71 13.01 -14.29
N ARG A 49 -3.02 14.01 -13.45
CA ARG A 49 -2.07 15.09 -13.12
C ARG A 49 -0.81 14.57 -12.43
N ALA A 50 -0.95 13.60 -11.52
CA ALA A 50 0.18 13.04 -10.81
C ALA A 50 1.06 12.17 -11.73
N VAL A 51 0.45 11.39 -12.60
CA VAL A 51 1.15 10.57 -13.60
C VAL A 51 1.92 11.45 -14.59
N SER A 52 1.34 12.58 -15.05
CA SER A 52 2.05 13.52 -15.93
C SER A 52 3.30 14.13 -15.29
N LYS A 53 3.36 14.17 -13.95
CA LYS A 53 4.53 14.58 -13.18
C LYS A 53 5.48 13.42 -12.86
N LYS A 54 5.21 12.22 -13.36
CA LYS A 54 5.98 10.97 -13.10
C LYS A 54 6.05 10.59 -11.61
N LEU A 55 5.04 10.97 -10.83
CA LEU A 55 4.95 10.60 -9.43
C LEU A 55 4.27 9.24 -9.25
N LEU A 56 4.76 8.46 -8.31
CA LEU A 56 4.09 7.25 -7.86
C LEU A 56 2.76 7.62 -7.18
N THR A 57 1.66 7.14 -7.73
CA THR A 57 0.32 7.51 -7.26
C THR A 57 -0.20 6.50 -6.24
N LEU A 58 -0.49 6.98 -5.05
CA LEU A 58 -1.04 6.22 -3.93
C LEU A 58 -2.50 6.63 -3.71
N TYR A 59 -3.39 5.68 -3.53
CA TYR A 59 -4.79 5.95 -3.25
C TYR A 59 -5.33 5.14 -2.08
N LYS A 60 -6.02 5.82 -1.16
CA LYS A 60 -6.74 5.21 -0.04
C LYS A 60 -8.24 5.31 -0.32
N PRO A 61 -8.88 4.25 -0.83
CA PRO A 61 -10.29 4.28 -1.20
C PRO A 61 -11.19 4.32 0.05
N PRO A 62 -12.17 5.23 0.11
CA PRO A 62 -13.15 5.26 1.20
C PRO A 62 -14.27 4.22 1.04
N THR A 63 -14.50 3.73 -0.18
CA THR A 63 -15.56 2.77 -0.50
C THR A 63 -15.10 1.73 -1.50
N GLU A 64 -15.79 0.58 -1.53
CA GLU A 64 -15.52 -0.50 -2.48
C GLU A 64 -15.75 -0.08 -3.94
N ASP A 65 -16.77 0.73 -4.22
CA ASP A 65 -17.03 1.25 -5.56
C ASP A 65 -15.90 2.12 -6.09
N LEU A 66 -15.32 2.98 -5.23
CA LEU A 66 -14.15 3.78 -5.59
C LEU A 66 -12.87 2.93 -5.68
N LEU A 67 -12.72 1.89 -4.86
CA LEU A 67 -11.65 0.92 -5.00
C LEU A 67 -11.71 0.24 -6.37
N ARG A 68 -12.86 -0.29 -6.73
CA ARG A 68 -13.06 -0.94 -8.02
C ARG A 68 -12.77 -0.01 -9.19
N PHE A 69 -13.30 1.21 -9.14
CA PHE A 69 -13.04 2.23 -10.17
C PHE A 69 -11.56 2.59 -10.27
N ALA A 70 -10.86 2.71 -9.13
CA ALA A 70 -9.43 2.99 -9.10
C ALA A 70 -8.63 1.87 -9.80
N LEU A 71 -8.93 0.62 -9.52
CA LEU A 71 -8.25 -0.53 -10.11
C LEU A 71 -8.55 -0.68 -11.62
N GLU A 72 -9.80 -0.46 -12.05
CA GLU A 72 -10.23 -0.68 -13.44
C GLU A 72 -9.89 0.46 -14.40
N LYS A 73 -10.14 1.70 -13.96
CA LYS A 73 -10.31 2.86 -14.85
C LYS A 73 -9.29 3.97 -14.66
N THR A 74 -8.38 3.83 -13.70
CA THR A 74 -7.40 4.89 -13.44
C THR A 74 -5.96 4.39 -13.58
N PRO A 75 -5.01 5.27 -13.93
CA PRO A 75 -3.59 4.92 -13.96
C PRO A 75 -2.93 4.97 -12.58
N ILE A 76 -3.68 4.68 -11.51
CA ILE A 76 -3.14 4.62 -10.15
C ILE A 76 -2.07 3.54 -10.05
N SER A 77 -0.99 3.79 -9.31
CA SER A 77 0.11 2.84 -9.14
C SER A 77 -0.17 1.86 -8.00
N MET A 78 -0.60 2.37 -6.85
CA MET A 78 -0.83 1.59 -5.64
C MET A 78 -2.11 1.98 -4.93
N VAL A 79 -2.78 0.97 -4.35
CA VAL A 79 -3.91 1.17 -3.45
C VAL A 79 -3.52 0.68 -2.06
N LEU A 80 -3.86 1.45 -1.02
CA LEU A 80 -3.53 1.17 0.38
C LEU A 80 -4.75 1.37 1.29
N GLY A 81 -4.69 0.78 2.50
CA GLY A 81 -5.71 0.98 3.52
C GLY A 81 -7.06 0.33 3.20
N ILE A 82 -7.08 -0.66 2.33
CA ILE A 82 -8.28 -1.41 1.95
C ILE A 82 -8.92 -2.13 3.14
N GLU A 83 -8.14 -2.44 4.17
CA GLU A 83 -8.58 -3.05 5.42
C GLU A 83 -9.59 -2.18 6.18
N HIS A 84 -9.66 -0.89 5.86
CA HIS A 84 -10.53 0.09 6.54
C HIS A 84 -11.85 0.35 5.81
N ILE A 85 -12.04 -0.15 4.58
CA ILE A 85 -13.25 0.08 3.76
C ILE A 85 -14.52 -0.38 4.46
N HIS A 86 -14.44 -1.50 5.19
CA HIS A 86 -15.57 -2.05 5.93
C HIS A 86 -15.39 -1.81 7.44
N PRO A 87 -16.02 -0.79 8.03
CA PRO A 87 -15.85 -0.50 9.46
C PRO A 87 -16.47 -1.58 10.36
N LYS A 88 -17.55 -2.24 9.90
CA LYS A 88 -18.24 -3.29 10.65
C LYS A 88 -17.71 -4.68 10.29
N GLU A 89 -17.53 -5.54 11.30
CA GLU A 89 -17.21 -6.95 11.10
C GLU A 89 -18.45 -7.75 10.67
N SER A 90 -18.20 -8.90 10.05
CA SER A 90 -19.19 -9.97 9.91
C SER A 90 -18.88 -11.07 10.92
N THR A 91 -19.91 -11.68 11.49
CA THR A 91 -19.78 -12.85 12.37
C THR A 91 -19.32 -14.11 11.63
N HIS A 92 -19.47 -14.14 10.31
CA HIS A 92 -19.23 -15.33 9.52
C HIS A 92 -17.95 -15.30 8.67
N PHE A 93 -17.39 -14.11 8.40
CA PHE A 93 -16.20 -13.99 7.54
C PHE A 93 -15.43 -12.69 7.80
N VAL A 94 -14.14 -12.73 7.52
CA VAL A 94 -13.26 -11.56 7.62
C VAL A 94 -13.54 -10.61 6.44
N ARG A 95 -13.88 -9.36 6.75
CA ARG A 95 -14.08 -8.29 5.76
C ARG A 95 -12.77 -7.57 5.49
N GLY A 96 -11.92 -8.16 4.66
CA GLY A 96 -10.61 -7.59 4.32
C GLY A 96 -10.64 -6.39 3.38
N GLY A 97 -11.75 -6.20 2.65
CA GLY A 97 -11.88 -5.16 1.62
C GLY A 97 -11.50 -5.63 0.22
N LEU A 98 -10.79 -6.76 0.07
CA LEU A 98 -10.57 -7.43 -1.20
C LEU A 98 -11.49 -8.65 -1.34
N ASP A 99 -11.88 -8.91 -2.58
CA ASP A 99 -12.52 -10.14 -3.02
C ASP A 99 -11.78 -10.72 -4.25
N GLN A 100 -12.27 -11.85 -4.76
CA GLN A 100 -11.69 -12.50 -5.92
C GLN A 100 -11.79 -11.67 -7.21
N VAL A 101 -12.84 -10.86 -7.36
CA VAL A 101 -13.06 -10.03 -8.56
C VAL A 101 -12.08 -8.88 -8.57
N LEU A 102 -11.97 -8.15 -7.47
CA LEU A 102 -11.02 -7.05 -7.30
C LEU A 102 -9.56 -7.52 -7.45
N CYS A 103 -9.23 -8.71 -6.93
CA CYS A 103 -7.91 -9.29 -7.11
C CYS A 103 -7.60 -9.63 -8.58
N LYS A 104 -8.56 -10.18 -9.33
CA LYS A 104 -8.36 -10.44 -10.77
C LYS A 104 -8.14 -9.14 -11.53
N ILE A 105 -8.97 -8.12 -11.28
CA ILE A 105 -8.82 -6.80 -11.90
C ILE A 105 -7.44 -6.21 -11.57
N ALA A 106 -7.03 -6.24 -10.29
CA ALA A 106 -5.73 -5.73 -9.87
C ALA A 106 -4.57 -6.45 -10.56
N ALA A 107 -4.65 -7.76 -10.70
CA ALA A 107 -3.64 -8.56 -11.40
C ALA A 107 -3.58 -8.25 -12.91
N GLU A 108 -4.74 -8.21 -13.60
CA GLU A 108 -4.84 -7.90 -15.03
C GLU A 108 -4.36 -6.47 -15.37
N LYS A 109 -4.64 -5.52 -14.49
CA LYS A 109 -4.25 -4.11 -14.64
C LYS A 109 -2.89 -3.80 -14.00
N GLU A 110 -2.17 -4.82 -13.56
CA GLU A 110 -0.85 -4.71 -12.93
C GLU A 110 -0.80 -3.72 -11.76
N LYS A 111 -1.91 -3.58 -11.03
CA LYS A 111 -2.00 -2.70 -9.86
C LYS A 111 -1.34 -3.32 -8.64
N THR A 112 -0.73 -2.48 -7.81
CA THR A 112 -0.10 -2.92 -6.58
C THR A 112 -1.02 -2.66 -5.39
N ILE A 113 -1.18 -3.65 -4.53
CA ILE A 113 -1.83 -3.49 -3.23
C ILE A 113 -0.74 -3.25 -2.19
N ALA A 114 -0.81 -2.10 -1.52
CA ALA A 114 0.18 -1.72 -0.52
C ALA A 114 -0.36 -1.94 0.90
N PHE A 115 0.51 -2.47 1.76
CA PHE A 115 0.23 -2.72 3.17
C PHE A 115 1.18 -1.87 4.03
N PRO A 116 0.72 -0.72 4.56
CA PRO A 116 1.52 0.14 5.41
C PRO A 116 1.79 -0.47 6.78
N PHE A 117 3.06 -0.56 7.19
CA PHE A 117 3.41 -0.99 8.54
C PHE A 117 2.97 0.04 9.60
N SER A 118 3.03 1.33 9.29
CA SER A 118 2.56 2.40 10.18
C SER A 118 1.09 2.24 10.59
N ASN A 119 0.24 1.70 9.70
CA ASN A 119 -1.15 1.41 10.04
C ASN A 119 -1.26 0.43 11.22
N ILE A 120 -0.32 -0.53 11.31
CA ILE A 120 -0.30 -1.52 12.41
C ILE A 120 0.15 -0.87 13.70
N LEU A 121 1.17 0.00 13.64
CA LEU A 121 1.67 0.72 14.81
C LEU A 121 0.59 1.60 15.42
N ASN A 122 -0.15 2.31 14.58
CA ASN A 122 -1.10 3.36 14.99
C ASN A 122 -2.53 2.83 15.18
N SER A 123 -2.79 1.55 14.92
CA SER A 123 -4.14 1.00 15.06
C SER A 123 -4.48 0.67 16.50
N PRO A 124 -5.62 1.16 17.03
CA PRO A 124 -6.15 0.72 18.33
C PRO A 124 -6.71 -0.70 18.29
N GLN A 125 -7.02 -1.23 17.09
CA GLN A 125 -7.57 -2.57 16.89
C GLN A 125 -6.59 -3.44 16.07
N ARG A 126 -5.35 -3.58 16.55
CA ARG A 126 -4.26 -4.26 15.82
C ARG A 126 -4.60 -5.69 15.42
N SER A 127 -5.19 -6.48 16.30
CA SER A 127 -5.56 -7.87 16.02
C SER A 127 -6.52 -8.00 14.84
N LYS A 128 -7.52 -7.14 14.78
CA LYS A 128 -8.48 -7.07 13.69
C LYS A 128 -7.82 -6.65 12.38
N LEU A 129 -6.97 -5.62 12.44
CA LEU A 129 -6.23 -5.13 11.27
C LEU A 129 -5.31 -6.21 10.72
N LEU A 130 -4.55 -6.89 11.59
CA LEU A 130 -3.67 -7.99 11.20
C LEU A 130 -4.43 -9.14 10.54
N ALA A 131 -5.56 -9.55 11.11
CA ALA A 131 -6.40 -10.61 10.52
C ALA A 131 -6.86 -10.23 9.10
N ARG A 132 -7.27 -8.97 8.89
CA ARG A 132 -7.68 -8.46 7.57
C ARG A 132 -6.50 -8.39 6.59
N MET A 133 -5.34 -7.92 7.05
CA MET A 133 -4.12 -7.89 6.23
C MET A 133 -3.71 -9.30 5.79
N MET A 134 -3.64 -10.26 6.73
CA MET A 134 -3.32 -11.66 6.41
C MET A 134 -4.30 -12.26 5.42
N PHE A 135 -5.60 -11.98 5.55
CA PHE A 135 -6.63 -12.41 4.61
C PHE A 135 -6.38 -11.82 3.20
N ASN A 136 -6.13 -10.51 3.11
CA ASN A 136 -5.85 -9.84 1.85
C ASN A 136 -4.55 -10.33 1.19
N ILE A 137 -3.48 -10.53 1.98
CA ILE A 137 -2.21 -11.11 1.50
C ILE A 137 -2.43 -12.50 0.91
N LYS A 138 -3.23 -13.34 1.57
CA LYS A 138 -3.58 -14.68 1.06
C LYS A 138 -4.32 -14.60 -0.27
N LEU A 139 -5.27 -13.65 -0.43
CA LEU A 139 -5.97 -13.42 -1.69
C LEU A 139 -5.01 -12.91 -2.77
N CYS A 140 -4.19 -11.90 -2.48
CA CYS A 140 -3.21 -11.37 -3.42
C CYS A 140 -2.27 -12.47 -3.93
N LYS A 141 -1.78 -13.32 -3.04
CA LYS A 141 -0.93 -14.48 -3.39
C LYS A 141 -1.66 -15.46 -4.31
N LYS A 142 -2.93 -15.80 -3.99
CA LYS A 142 -3.74 -16.71 -4.80
C LYS A 142 -3.96 -16.20 -6.22
N TYR A 143 -4.20 -14.90 -6.38
CA TYR A 143 -4.52 -14.28 -7.68
C TYR A 143 -3.32 -13.59 -8.33
N LYS A 144 -2.10 -13.76 -7.77
CA LYS A 144 -0.85 -13.18 -8.30
C LYS A 144 -0.88 -11.66 -8.42
N VAL A 145 -1.57 -11.00 -7.49
CA VAL A 145 -1.60 -9.53 -7.40
C VAL A 145 -0.25 -9.04 -6.90
N LYS A 146 0.27 -7.97 -7.50
CA LYS A 146 1.48 -7.29 -7.00
C LYS A 146 1.19 -6.70 -5.63
N VAL A 147 2.08 -6.93 -4.66
CA VAL A 147 1.95 -6.39 -3.32
C VAL A 147 3.19 -5.62 -2.93
N PHE A 148 3.02 -4.61 -2.09
CA PHE A 148 4.10 -3.81 -1.54
C PHE A 148 3.90 -3.62 -0.04
N PHE A 149 4.88 -4.04 0.74
CA PHE A 149 4.90 -3.87 2.20
C PHE A 149 6.09 -3.02 2.60
N SER A 150 5.87 -1.94 3.31
CA SER A 150 6.91 -0.98 3.71
C SER A 150 6.50 -0.19 4.95
N ASN A 151 7.38 0.68 5.43
CA ASN A 151 7.13 1.52 6.59
C ASN A 151 5.89 2.41 6.43
N PHE A 152 5.78 3.19 5.36
CA PHE A 152 4.79 4.25 5.20
C PHE A 152 4.72 5.18 6.42
N SER A 153 5.88 5.45 7.03
CA SER A 153 6.00 6.24 8.26
C SER A 153 5.57 7.68 8.03
N MET A 154 4.78 8.19 8.97
CA MET A 154 4.44 9.62 9.07
C MET A 154 5.35 10.36 10.04
N GLU A 155 6.12 9.62 10.85
CA GLU A 155 7.12 10.13 11.78
C GLU A 155 8.39 9.28 11.71
N GLN A 156 9.53 9.90 12.03
CA GLN A 156 10.82 9.21 12.03
C GLN A 156 10.86 8.01 12.99
N MET A 157 10.22 8.13 14.15
CA MET A 157 10.17 7.07 15.17
C MET A 157 9.36 5.84 14.75
N GLU A 158 8.53 5.94 13.73
CA GLU A 158 7.76 4.82 13.18
C GLU A 158 8.60 3.91 12.26
N MET A 159 9.76 4.38 11.82
CA MET A 159 10.62 3.63 10.90
C MET A 159 11.17 2.37 11.57
N ARG A 160 11.13 1.26 10.85
CA ARG A 160 11.70 -0.03 11.24
C ARG A 160 12.69 -0.47 10.20
N SER A 161 13.63 -1.33 10.60
CA SER A 161 14.65 -1.84 9.70
C SER A 161 14.05 -2.71 8.58
N ALA A 162 14.75 -2.78 7.46
CA ALA A 162 14.39 -3.65 6.34
C ALA A 162 14.29 -5.11 6.78
N ARG A 163 15.17 -5.54 7.69
CA ARG A 163 15.19 -6.90 8.26
C ARG A 163 13.95 -7.19 9.10
N ASP A 164 13.55 -6.25 9.96
CA ASP A 164 12.39 -6.42 10.81
C ASP A 164 11.10 -6.46 9.97
N LEU A 165 10.99 -5.58 8.98
CA LEU A 165 9.86 -5.60 8.06
C LEU A 165 9.77 -6.89 7.25
N LEU A 166 10.91 -7.42 6.78
CA LEU A 166 10.93 -8.69 6.07
C LEU A 166 10.50 -9.86 6.98
N SER A 167 10.98 -9.87 8.22
CA SER A 167 10.60 -10.89 9.21
C SER A 167 9.10 -10.81 9.52
N PHE A 168 8.59 -9.61 9.70
CA PHE A 168 7.18 -9.39 9.97
C PHE A 168 6.29 -9.74 8.75
N TRP A 169 6.73 -9.41 7.55
CA TRP A 169 6.08 -9.80 6.30
C TRP A 169 5.88 -11.32 6.19
N ASN A 170 6.92 -12.09 6.56
CA ASN A 170 6.84 -13.56 6.58
C ASN A 170 5.80 -14.06 7.60
N VAL A 171 5.71 -13.42 8.77
CA VAL A 171 4.69 -13.75 9.80
C VAL A 171 3.28 -13.48 9.29
N LEU A 172 3.07 -12.42 8.48
CA LEU A 172 1.78 -12.13 7.86
C LEU A 172 1.38 -13.12 6.74
N GLY A 173 2.25 -14.08 6.41
CA GLY A 173 2.03 -15.05 5.33
C GLY A 173 2.47 -14.54 3.96
N GLY A 174 3.23 -13.46 3.93
CA GLY A 174 3.89 -12.98 2.72
C GLY A 174 4.96 -13.95 2.23
N ALA A 175 5.34 -13.86 0.98
CA ALA A 175 6.38 -14.70 0.39
C ALA A 175 7.26 -13.89 -0.57
N GLY A 176 8.58 -14.16 -0.50
CA GLY A 176 9.55 -13.62 -1.44
C GLY A 176 9.94 -12.16 -1.23
N LYS A 177 11.09 -11.80 -1.79
CA LYS A 177 11.62 -10.42 -1.75
C LYS A 177 10.92 -9.48 -2.76
N GLY A 178 10.31 -10.02 -3.82
CA GLY A 178 9.70 -9.24 -4.90
C GLY A 178 8.50 -8.37 -4.47
N CYS A 179 7.91 -8.69 -3.32
CA CYS A 179 6.83 -7.88 -2.72
C CYS A 179 7.32 -6.64 -1.98
N LEU A 180 8.63 -6.47 -1.89
CA LEU A 180 9.29 -5.39 -1.14
C LEU A 180 10.06 -4.44 -2.06
N GLU A 181 9.80 -4.53 -3.37
CA GLU A 181 10.42 -3.70 -4.39
C GLU A 181 9.37 -3.07 -5.28
N ILE A 182 9.52 -1.77 -5.52
CA ILE A 182 8.66 -1.02 -6.43
C ILE A 182 9.18 -1.25 -7.84
N GLN A 183 8.40 -1.96 -8.64
CA GLN A 183 8.71 -2.12 -10.06
C GLN A 183 8.59 -0.76 -10.76
N LYS A 184 9.62 -0.38 -11.51
CA LYS A 184 9.54 0.80 -12.37
C LYS A 184 8.43 0.56 -13.38
N GLN A 185 7.48 1.48 -13.45
CA GLN A 185 6.56 1.53 -14.58
C GLN A 185 7.39 1.97 -15.78
N SER A 186 7.55 1.07 -16.75
CA SER A 186 8.16 1.34 -18.05
C SER A 186 7.26 2.23 -18.89
#